data_40336e338c75de8395c98797d6bbe1ff
#
_entry.id   40336e338c75de8395c98797d6bbe1ff
#
_cell.length_a   1.000
_cell.length_b   1.000
_cell.length_c   1.000
_cell.angle_alpha   90.00
_cell.angle_beta   90.00
_cell.angle_gamma   90.00
#
_symmetry.space_group_name_H-M   'P 1'
#
loop_
_entity.id
_entity.type
_entity.pdbx_description
1 polymer ?
#
loop_
_entity_poly.entity_id
_entity_poly.type
_entity_poly.pdbx_seq_one_letter_code
_entity_poly.pdbx_strand_id
1 'polypeptide(L)'
;MPDYTSTTLTFDLNGFLIFACASLLLSISLEMFGTTTHTTFILLIFILGFLMIYYYYIHARKTENAIFPLNLFQVRTFRVGILGNLATRLGISSIPLLLPLMIQIAYGESAVVSGWIVAPMALTAMLGKSSVIKILNHFGYRKTLMINTFTIGILIACLGIPGIHTSIYWYVPILAILGFF
;
A
#
# COMPACT_ATOMS: atom_id res chain seq x y z
N MET A 1 -23.69 8.95 23.34
CA MET A 1 -23.27 8.91 21.93
C MET A 1 -23.41 10.32 21.40
N PRO A 2 -22.38 10.96 20.84
CA PRO A 2 -22.57 12.27 20.23
C PRO A 2 -23.44 12.12 18.99
N ASP A 3 -24.52 12.86 18.94
CA ASP A 3 -25.41 12.95 17.79
C ASP A 3 -24.64 13.55 16.60
N TYR A 4 -24.21 12.70 15.70
CA TYR A 4 -23.75 13.14 14.39
C TYR A 4 -25.00 13.56 13.59
N THR A 5 -25.41 14.80 13.75
CA THR A 5 -26.32 15.42 12.80
C THR A 5 -25.63 15.37 11.44
N SER A 6 -26.18 14.60 10.54
CA SER A 6 -25.74 14.51 9.14
C SER A 6 -26.02 15.85 8.47
N THR A 7 -25.10 16.80 8.61
CA THR A 7 -25.04 17.90 7.69
C THR A 7 -24.78 17.29 6.31
N THR A 8 -25.68 17.53 5.36
CA THR A 8 -25.50 17.15 3.95
C THR A 8 -24.25 17.85 3.43
N LEU A 9 -23.10 17.19 3.60
CA LEU A 9 -21.85 17.71 3.10
C LEU A 9 -21.91 17.68 1.57
N THR A 10 -21.85 18.84 0.95
CA THR A 10 -21.77 18.95 -0.51
C THR A 10 -20.44 18.33 -0.97
N PHE A 11 -20.52 17.39 -1.90
CA PHE A 11 -19.33 16.72 -2.43
C PHE A 11 -18.47 17.72 -3.21
N ASP A 12 -17.19 17.82 -2.88
CA ASP A 12 -16.21 18.67 -3.56
C ASP A 12 -15.77 18.03 -4.89
N LEU A 13 -16.60 18.19 -5.93
CA LEU A 13 -16.31 17.65 -7.26
C LEU A 13 -15.03 18.26 -7.87
N ASN A 14 -14.80 19.56 -7.66
CA ASN A 14 -13.63 20.24 -8.18
C ASN A 14 -12.34 19.72 -7.54
N GLY A 15 -12.32 19.61 -6.22
CA GLY A 15 -11.19 19.01 -5.50
C GLY A 15 -10.95 17.57 -5.91
N PHE A 16 -12.02 16.80 -6.13
CA PHE A 16 -11.92 15.42 -6.62
C PHE A 16 -11.23 15.35 -8.00
N LEU A 17 -11.68 16.14 -8.96
CA LEU A 17 -11.13 16.14 -10.31
C LEU A 17 -9.66 16.57 -10.31
N ILE A 18 -9.30 17.62 -9.57
CA ILE A 18 -7.91 18.08 -9.47
C ILE A 18 -7.02 17.00 -8.88
N PHE A 19 -7.44 16.37 -7.78
CA PHE A 19 -6.68 15.32 -7.12
C PHE A 19 -6.57 14.05 -7.98
N ALA A 20 -7.65 13.65 -8.66
CA ALA A 20 -7.66 12.51 -9.56
C ALA A 20 -6.72 12.73 -10.75
N CYS A 21 -6.79 13.90 -11.41
CA CYS A 21 -5.87 14.24 -12.50
C CYS A 21 -4.40 14.27 -12.04
N ALA A 22 -4.13 14.86 -10.86
CA ALA A 22 -2.79 14.87 -10.29
C ALA A 22 -2.25 13.45 -10.06
N SER A 23 -3.07 12.58 -9.45
CA SER A 23 -2.71 11.19 -9.19
C SER A 23 -2.46 10.39 -10.46
N LEU A 24 -3.29 10.58 -11.48
CA LEU A 24 -3.11 9.95 -12.79
C LEU A 24 -1.80 10.39 -13.47
N LEU A 25 -1.53 11.70 -13.51
CA LEU A 25 -0.30 12.23 -14.11
C LEU A 25 0.95 11.70 -13.40
N LEU A 26 0.95 11.66 -12.07
CA LEU A 26 2.06 11.11 -11.29
C LEU A 26 2.22 9.60 -11.52
N SER A 27 1.14 8.83 -11.55
CA SER A 27 1.20 7.39 -11.79
C SER A 27 1.73 7.08 -13.19
N ILE A 28 1.22 7.77 -14.22
CA ILE A 28 1.69 7.58 -15.61
C ILE A 28 3.17 7.97 -15.74
N SER A 29 3.58 9.09 -15.13
CA SER A 29 4.99 9.51 -15.21
C SER A 29 5.93 8.52 -14.54
N LEU A 30 5.54 7.94 -13.39
CA LEU A 30 6.33 6.92 -12.71
C LEU A 30 6.39 5.60 -13.49
N GLU A 31 5.31 5.19 -14.14
CA GLU A 31 5.26 3.98 -14.96
C GLU A 31 6.11 4.12 -16.22
N MET A 32 6.06 5.29 -16.87
CA MET A 32 6.87 5.57 -18.05
C MET A 32 8.35 5.78 -17.75
N PHE A 33 8.71 6.00 -16.49
CA PHE A 33 10.10 6.22 -16.08
C PHE A 33 10.91 4.93 -16.25
N GLY A 34 11.85 4.93 -17.19
CA GLY A 34 12.68 3.76 -17.55
C GLY A 34 12.20 2.94 -18.75
N THR A 35 11.00 3.18 -19.28
CA THR A 35 10.45 2.45 -20.42
C THR A 35 10.56 3.22 -21.76
N THR A 36 10.63 4.55 -21.69
CA THR A 36 10.64 5.42 -22.87
C THR A 36 11.89 6.29 -22.93
N THR A 37 12.35 6.59 -24.16
CA THR A 37 13.51 7.45 -24.43
C THR A 37 13.21 8.95 -24.24
N HIS A 38 11.93 9.32 -24.09
CA HIS A 38 11.51 10.73 -23.98
C HIS A 38 11.51 11.24 -22.52
N THR A 39 12.67 11.22 -21.88
CA THR A 39 12.83 11.63 -20.47
C THR A 39 12.28 13.04 -20.19
N THR A 40 12.47 13.97 -21.13
CA THR A 40 11.97 15.35 -20.98
C THR A 40 10.44 15.40 -20.88
N PHE A 41 9.74 14.61 -21.70
CA PHE A 41 8.27 14.54 -21.66
C PHE A 41 7.76 13.95 -20.35
N ILE A 42 8.42 12.90 -19.84
CA ILE A 42 8.08 12.28 -18.56
C ILE A 42 8.27 13.27 -17.41
N LEU A 43 9.37 14.01 -17.40
CA LEU A 43 9.62 15.04 -16.38
C LEU A 43 8.59 16.16 -16.43
N LEU A 44 8.13 16.58 -17.61
CA LEU A 44 7.06 17.57 -17.74
C LEU A 44 5.74 17.08 -17.13
N ILE A 45 5.34 15.82 -17.42
CA ILE A 45 4.13 15.23 -16.83
C ILE A 45 4.27 15.11 -15.29
N PHE A 46 5.44 14.71 -14.81
CA PHE A 46 5.73 14.60 -13.39
C PHE A 46 5.61 15.95 -12.67
N ILE A 47 6.24 16.99 -13.23
CA ILE A 47 6.16 18.36 -12.70
C ILE A 47 4.70 18.86 -12.72
N LEU A 48 3.98 18.62 -13.81
CA LEU A 48 2.56 19.00 -13.92
C LEU A 48 1.71 18.32 -12.86
N GLY A 49 1.96 17.03 -12.58
CA GLY A 49 1.30 16.29 -11.51
C GLY A 49 1.54 16.91 -10.13
N PHE A 50 2.77 17.30 -9.83
CA PHE A 50 3.09 18.01 -8.58
C PHE A 50 2.47 19.41 -8.50
N LEU A 51 2.43 20.16 -9.60
CA LEU A 51 1.75 21.45 -9.65
C LEU A 51 0.25 21.30 -9.39
N MET A 52 -0.39 20.26 -9.91
CA MET A 52 -1.79 19.96 -9.62
C MET A 52 -2.01 19.55 -8.16
N ILE A 53 -1.10 18.80 -7.52
CA ILE A 53 -1.18 18.53 -6.07
C ILE A 53 -1.04 19.83 -5.27
N TYR A 54 -0.12 20.71 -5.66
CA TYR A 54 0.03 22.00 -5.02
C TYR A 54 -1.23 22.88 -5.19
N TYR A 55 -1.84 22.86 -6.36
CA TYR A 55 -3.11 23.55 -6.61
C TYR A 55 -4.25 22.97 -5.77
N TYR A 56 -4.32 21.63 -5.66
CA TYR A 56 -5.25 20.97 -4.75
C TYR A 56 -5.04 21.39 -3.29
N TYR A 57 -3.79 21.51 -2.84
CA TYR A 57 -3.49 21.98 -1.49
C TYR A 57 -4.04 23.39 -1.21
N ILE A 58 -3.93 24.31 -2.18
CA ILE A 58 -4.49 25.65 -2.08
C ILE A 58 -6.03 25.61 -2.05
N HIS A 59 -6.63 24.78 -2.90
CA HIS A 59 -8.08 24.57 -2.95
C HIS A 59 -8.61 24.01 -1.63
N ALA A 60 -7.98 22.96 -1.10
CA ALA A 60 -8.38 22.31 0.14
C ALA A 60 -8.27 23.22 1.38
N ARG A 61 -7.39 24.24 1.35
CA ARG A 61 -7.32 25.25 2.41
C ARG A 61 -8.51 26.23 2.42
N LYS A 62 -9.16 26.41 1.28
CA LYS A 62 -10.26 27.37 1.11
C LYS A 62 -11.64 26.70 1.18
N THR A 63 -11.70 25.39 1.08
CA THR A 63 -12.95 24.62 0.99
C THR A 63 -13.19 23.89 2.30
N GLU A 64 -14.29 24.18 2.99
CA GLU A 64 -14.63 23.54 4.27
C GLU A 64 -14.87 22.02 4.13
N ASN A 65 -15.41 21.58 3.00
CA ASN A 65 -15.74 20.19 2.70
C ASN A 65 -14.75 19.54 1.72
N ALA A 66 -13.47 19.91 1.80
CA ALA A 66 -12.43 19.27 0.98
C ALA A 66 -12.39 17.75 1.22
N ILE A 67 -12.19 16.97 0.14
CA ILE A 67 -12.13 15.50 0.20
C ILE A 67 -11.07 15.01 1.19
N PHE A 68 -9.89 15.65 1.21
CA PHE A 68 -8.85 15.41 2.21
C PHE A 68 -8.67 16.66 3.06
N PRO A 69 -9.39 16.78 4.19
CA PRO A 69 -9.23 17.91 5.07
C PRO A 69 -7.83 17.91 5.68
N LEU A 70 -7.07 18.96 5.40
CA LEU A 70 -5.66 19.09 5.82
C LEU A 70 -5.49 19.09 7.34
N ASN A 71 -6.54 19.41 8.08
CA ASN A 71 -6.58 19.40 9.54
C ASN A 71 -6.31 18.01 10.12
N LEU A 72 -6.63 16.93 9.39
CA LEU A 72 -6.35 15.56 9.81
C LEU A 72 -4.85 15.31 9.97
N PHE A 73 -4.02 15.96 9.15
CA PHE A 73 -2.56 15.84 9.25
C PHE A 73 -1.97 16.54 10.48
N GLN A 74 -2.72 17.38 11.17
CA GLN A 74 -2.30 17.99 12.44
C GLN A 74 -2.45 16.99 13.59
N VAL A 75 -3.33 16.02 13.45
CA VAL A 75 -3.53 14.95 14.44
C VAL A 75 -2.36 13.97 14.39
N ARG A 76 -1.57 13.90 15.48
CA ARG A 76 -0.38 13.04 15.58
C ARG A 76 -0.68 11.57 15.24
N THR A 77 -1.78 11.05 15.76
CA THR A 77 -2.19 9.64 15.53
C THR A 77 -2.44 9.38 14.04
N PHE A 78 -3.05 10.32 13.34
CA PHE A 78 -3.33 10.21 11.91
C PHE A 78 -2.03 10.20 11.08
N ARG A 79 -1.09 11.10 11.37
CA ARG A 79 0.23 11.13 10.69
C ARG A 79 0.99 9.83 10.88
N VAL A 80 1.08 9.36 12.13
CA VAL A 80 1.78 8.10 12.45
C VAL A 80 1.10 6.92 11.75
N GLY A 81 -0.24 6.90 11.71
CA GLY A 81 -1.01 5.87 11.02
C GLY A 81 -0.74 5.84 9.52
N ILE A 82 -0.72 7.00 8.86
CA ILE A 82 -0.42 7.09 7.41
C ILE A 82 1.01 6.65 7.12
N LEU A 83 1.99 7.15 7.87
CA LEU A 83 3.40 6.79 7.66
C LEU A 83 3.64 5.30 7.91
N GLY A 84 3.05 4.75 8.97
CA GLY A 84 3.09 3.31 9.24
C GLY A 84 2.46 2.47 8.13
N ASN A 85 1.29 2.88 7.65
CA ASN A 85 0.61 2.21 6.53
C ASN A 85 1.45 2.27 5.25
N LEU A 86 2.05 3.42 4.94
CA LEU A 86 2.91 3.57 3.78
C LEU A 86 4.12 2.65 3.85
N ALA A 87 4.83 2.63 4.99
CA ALA A 87 5.98 1.77 5.20
C ALA A 87 5.61 0.28 5.07
N THR A 88 4.50 -0.14 5.68
CA THR A 88 4.00 -1.52 5.60
C THR A 88 3.64 -1.89 4.16
N ARG A 89 2.96 -1.01 3.43
CA ARG A 89 2.59 -1.25 2.03
C ARG A 89 3.80 -1.38 1.12
N LEU A 90 4.82 -0.53 1.28
CA LEU A 90 6.07 -0.64 0.52
C LEU A 90 6.75 -2.00 0.75
N GLY A 91 6.80 -2.47 1.99
CA GLY A 91 7.35 -3.79 2.32
C GLY A 91 6.56 -4.94 1.69
N ILE A 92 5.25 -4.98 1.91
CA ILE A 92 4.41 -6.10 1.44
C ILE A 92 4.26 -6.11 -0.08
N SER A 93 4.06 -4.95 -0.72
CA SER A 93 3.81 -4.87 -2.16
C SER A 93 5.00 -5.29 -3.02
N SER A 94 6.21 -5.26 -2.47
CA SER A 94 7.41 -5.73 -3.16
C SER A 94 7.52 -7.25 -3.23
N ILE A 95 6.92 -7.99 -2.29
CA ILE A 95 7.08 -9.44 -2.15
C ILE A 95 6.54 -10.21 -3.37
N PRO A 96 5.32 -9.95 -3.89
CA PRO A 96 4.80 -10.67 -5.06
C PRO A 96 5.64 -10.49 -6.33
N LEU A 97 6.45 -9.45 -6.40
CA LEU A 97 7.36 -9.19 -7.50
C LEU A 97 8.75 -9.79 -7.25
N LEU A 98 9.35 -9.43 -6.12
CA LEU A 98 10.75 -9.77 -5.83
C LEU A 98 10.94 -11.25 -5.52
N LEU A 99 9.98 -11.88 -4.84
CA LEU A 99 10.14 -13.27 -4.44
C LEU A 99 10.10 -14.25 -5.61
N PRO A 100 9.15 -14.18 -6.57
CA PRO A 100 9.21 -15.01 -7.77
C PRO A 100 10.49 -14.78 -8.57
N LEU A 101 10.94 -13.53 -8.67
CA LEU A 101 12.18 -13.20 -9.38
C LEU A 101 13.40 -13.82 -8.68
N MET A 102 13.46 -13.74 -7.35
CA MET A 102 14.51 -14.36 -6.56
C MET A 102 14.52 -15.90 -6.73
N ILE A 103 13.35 -16.54 -6.69
CA ILE A 103 13.25 -18.00 -6.89
C ILE A 103 13.73 -18.40 -8.28
N GLN A 104 13.38 -17.64 -9.31
CA GLN A 104 13.83 -17.93 -10.67
C GLN A 104 15.34 -17.71 -10.86
N ILE A 105 15.91 -16.66 -10.31
CA ILE A 105 17.32 -16.32 -10.50
C ILE A 105 18.23 -17.12 -9.55
N ALA A 106 17.91 -17.20 -8.27
CA ALA A 106 18.78 -17.81 -7.28
C ALA A 106 18.67 -19.33 -7.22
N TYR A 107 17.48 -19.88 -7.46
CA TYR A 107 17.23 -21.32 -7.41
C TYR A 107 17.12 -21.95 -8.81
N GLY A 108 17.09 -21.15 -9.89
CA GLY A 108 16.97 -21.65 -11.27
C GLY A 108 15.62 -22.27 -11.60
N GLU A 109 14.59 -21.99 -10.79
CA GLU A 109 13.26 -22.57 -10.95
C GLU A 109 12.42 -21.87 -12.03
N SER A 110 11.44 -22.59 -12.56
CA SER A 110 10.55 -22.04 -13.58
C SER A 110 9.58 -20.97 -13.01
N ALA A 111 9.07 -20.09 -13.86
CA ALA A 111 8.04 -19.09 -13.50
C ALA A 111 6.78 -19.75 -12.92
N VAL A 112 6.44 -20.97 -13.38
CA VAL A 112 5.28 -21.72 -12.91
C VAL A 112 5.49 -22.17 -11.45
N VAL A 113 6.66 -22.71 -11.13
CA VAL A 113 7.00 -23.13 -9.75
C VAL A 113 7.01 -21.95 -8.81
N SER A 114 7.65 -20.84 -9.19
CA SER A 114 7.66 -19.62 -8.37
C SER A 114 6.27 -19.05 -8.13
N GLY A 115 5.36 -19.11 -9.14
CA GLY A 115 3.97 -18.73 -9.02
C GLY A 115 3.19 -19.60 -8.01
N TRP A 116 3.39 -20.93 -8.03
CA TRP A 116 2.77 -21.83 -7.07
C TRP A 116 3.23 -21.59 -5.63
N ILE A 117 4.47 -21.20 -5.43
CA ILE A 117 5.01 -20.87 -4.10
C ILE A 117 4.37 -19.61 -3.53
N VAL A 118 4.05 -18.63 -4.38
CA VAL A 118 3.42 -17.36 -3.97
C VAL A 118 1.89 -17.45 -3.89
N ALA A 119 1.26 -18.37 -4.61
CA ALA A 119 -0.20 -18.53 -4.65
C ALA A 119 -0.87 -18.63 -3.26
N PRO A 120 -0.32 -19.34 -2.25
CA PRO A 120 -0.90 -19.39 -0.90
C PRO A 120 -1.09 -18.03 -0.24
N MET A 121 -0.20 -17.07 -0.52
CA MET A 121 -0.33 -15.71 -0.02
C MET A 121 -1.63 -15.05 -0.49
N ALA A 122 -1.99 -15.21 -1.76
CA ALA A 122 -3.23 -14.64 -2.31
C ALA A 122 -4.48 -15.31 -1.72
N LEU A 123 -4.46 -16.63 -1.54
CA LEU A 123 -5.56 -17.38 -0.95
C LEU A 123 -5.80 -16.98 0.51
N THR A 124 -4.75 -16.89 1.31
CA THR A 124 -4.86 -16.51 2.72
C THR A 124 -5.23 -15.03 2.90
N ALA A 125 -4.86 -14.14 1.96
CA ALA A 125 -5.30 -12.75 1.94
C ALA A 125 -6.83 -12.62 1.81
N MET A 126 -7.48 -13.52 1.06
CA MET A 126 -8.94 -13.56 0.98
C MET A 126 -9.56 -13.96 2.33
N LEU A 127 -8.98 -14.93 3.02
CA LEU A 127 -9.43 -15.36 4.35
C LEU A 127 -9.19 -14.28 5.41
N GLY A 128 -8.05 -13.60 5.36
CA GLY A 128 -7.72 -12.49 6.24
C GLY A 128 -8.76 -11.37 6.17
N LYS A 129 -9.16 -10.95 4.96
CA LYS A 129 -10.18 -9.91 4.76
C LYS A 129 -11.51 -10.22 5.44
N SER A 130 -11.95 -11.47 5.41
CA SER A 130 -13.23 -11.88 6.03
C SER A 130 -13.15 -11.90 7.57
N SER A 131 -11.96 -12.04 8.13
CA SER A 131 -11.72 -12.17 9.57
C SER A 131 -11.41 -10.84 10.27
N VAL A 132 -11.03 -9.80 9.52
CA VAL A 132 -10.59 -8.49 10.06
C VAL A 132 -11.59 -7.89 11.04
N ILE A 133 -12.88 -7.86 10.68
CA ILE A 133 -13.92 -7.25 11.53
C ILE A 133 -14.03 -7.98 12.88
N LYS A 134 -13.97 -9.30 12.87
CA LYS A 134 -14.04 -10.12 14.09
C LYS A 134 -12.82 -9.88 15.00
N ILE A 135 -11.64 -9.81 14.40
CA ILE A 135 -10.38 -9.56 15.11
C ILE A 135 -10.37 -8.16 15.73
N LEU A 136 -10.78 -7.14 14.98
CA LEU A 136 -10.87 -5.76 15.46
C LEU A 136 -11.86 -5.60 16.61
N ASN A 137 -13.00 -6.27 16.55
CA ASN A 137 -14.01 -6.24 17.60
C ASN A 137 -13.54 -6.95 18.88
N HIS A 138 -12.71 -8.00 18.75
CA HIS A 138 -12.25 -8.78 19.91
C HIS A 138 -11.02 -8.14 20.61
N PHE A 139 -10.01 -7.74 19.85
CA PHE A 139 -8.73 -7.24 20.39
C PHE A 139 -8.63 -5.72 20.44
N GLY A 140 -9.55 -5.01 19.78
CA GLY A 140 -9.52 -3.57 19.63
C GLY A 140 -8.51 -3.10 18.58
N TYR A 141 -8.77 -1.92 18.02
CA TYR A 141 -8.06 -1.37 16.87
C TYR A 141 -6.54 -1.21 17.10
N ARG A 142 -6.15 -0.65 18.25
CA ARG A 142 -4.75 -0.35 18.56
C ARG A 142 -3.88 -1.61 18.67
N LYS A 143 -4.37 -2.61 19.45
CA LYS A 143 -3.61 -3.87 19.63
C LYS A 143 -3.48 -4.64 18.34
N THR A 144 -4.57 -4.74 17.58
CA THR A 144 -4.57 -5.43 16.28
C THR A 144 -3.56 -4.82 15.33
N LEU A 145 -3.53 -3.49 15.18
CA LEU A 145 -2.56 -2.83 14.30
C LEU A 145 -1.10 -3.04 14.75
N MET A 146 -0.83 -2.95 16.05
CA MET A 146 0.53 -3.17 16.56
C MET A 146 1.01 -4.60 16.31
N ILE A 147 0.17 -5.59 16.63
CA ILE A 147 0.49 -7.01 16.43
C ILE A 147 0.68 -7.28 14.93
N ASN A 148 -0.25 -6.78 14.10
CA ASN A 148 -0.19 -6.96 12.65
C ASN A 148 1.13 -6.42 12.06
N THR A 149 1.47 -5.17 12.35
CA THR A 149 2.70 -4.54 11.83
C THR A 149 3.95 -5.27 12.32
N PHE A 150 4.00 -5.67 13.59
CA PHE A 150 5.14 -6.39 14.15
C PHE A 150 5.28 -7.79 13.54
N THR A 151 4.18 -8.52 13.39
CA THR A 151 4.18 -9.86 12.77
C THR A 151 4.62 -9.79 11.30
N ILE A 152 4.11 -8.84 10.53
CA ILE A 152 4.53 -8.62 9.14
C ILE A 152 6.03 -8.32 9.08
N GLY A 153 6.54 -7.44 9.94
CA GLY A 153 7.98 -7.13 9.99
C GLY A 153 8.85 -8.35 10.24
N ILE A 154 8.45 -9.20 11.19
CA ILE A 154 9.16 -10.47 11.49
C ILE A 154 9.09 -11.42 10.29
N LEU A 155 7.91 -11.59 9.68
CA LEU A 155 7.74 -12.49 8.54
C LEU A 155 8.59 -12.06 7.34
N ILE A 156 8.64 -10.74 7.06
CA ILE A 156 9.51 -10.20 6.01
C ILE A 156 10.99 -10.49 6.34
N ALA A 157 11.41 -10.30 7.57
CA ALA A 157 12.77 -10.62 7.99
C ALA A 157 13.07 -12.13 7.84
N CYS A 158 12.10 -12.99 8.16
CA CYS A 158 12.22 -14.45 7.99
C CYS A 158 12.35 -14.87 6.52
N LEU A 159 11.80 -14.11 5.56
CA LEU A 159 12.01 -14.40 4.13
C LEU A 159 13.46 -14.21 3.68
N GLY A 160 14.26 -13.42 4.39
CA GLY A 160 15.68 -13.22 4.11
C GLY A 160 16.63 -14.26 4.72
N ILE A 161 16.14 -15.15 5.60
CA ILE A 161 16.97 -16.13 6.31
C ILE A 161 17.37 -17.33 5.43
N PRO A 162 16.46 -17.90 4.58
CA PRO A 162 16.80 -19.06 3.79
C PRO A 162 17.93 -18.76 2.79
N GLY A 163 19.02 -19.53 2.88
CA GLY A 163 20.10 -19.49 1.90
C GLY A 163 19.78 -20.33 0.66
N ILE A 164 20.62 -20.24 -0.36
CA ILE A 164 20.49 -20.96 -1.65
C ILE A 164 20.46 -22.50 -1.52
N HIS A 165 20.91 -23.05 -0.38
CA HIS A 165 20.85 -24.48 -0.09
C HIS A 165 19.58 -24.90 0.67
N THR A 166 18.71 -23.94 1.04
CA THR A 166 17.47 -24.23 1.74
C THR A 166 16.38 -24.57 0.73
N SER A 167 15.51 -25.53 1.09
CA SER A 167 14.38 -25.89 0.22
C SER A 167 13.47 -24.70 -0.02
N ILE A 168 13.10 -24.46 -1.28
CA ILE A 168 12.18 -23.39 -1.70
C ILE A 168 10.80 -23.49 -1.04
N TYR A 169 10.39 -24.68 -0.62
CA TYR A 169 9.12 -24.92 0.07
C TYR A 169 9.03 -24.25 1.46
N TRP A 170 10.15 -23.79 2.02
CA TRP A 170 10.20 -23.01 3.25
C TRP A 170 9.45 -21.67 3.14
N TYR A 171 9.38 -21.10 1.93
CA TYR A 171 8.67 -19.86 1.68
C TYR A 171 7.15 -20.00 1.78
N VAL A 172 6.59 -21.18 1.49
CA VAL A 172 5.14 -21.43 1.43
C VAL A 172 4.43 -21.09 2.75
N PRO A 173 4.84 -21.66 3.92
CA PRO A 173 4.16 -21.36 5.19
C PRO A 173 4.33 -19.88 5.60
N ILE A 174 5.49 -19.28 5.36
CA ILE A 174 5.73 -17.87 5.68
C ILE A 174 4.80 -16.97 4.86
N LEU A 175 4.68 -17.24 3.56
CA LEU A 175 3.81 -16.50 2.66
C LEU A 175 2.33 -16.70 2.98
N ALA A 176 1.93 -17.90 3.35
CA ALA A 176 0.57 -18.19 3.76
C ALA A 176 0.19 -17.38 5.02
N ILE A 177 1.07 -17.30 6.00
CA ILE A 177 0.84 -16.49 7.20
C ILE A 177 0.85 -14.99 6.83
N LEU A 178 1.80 -14.55 6.00
CA LEU A 178 1.94 -13.15 5.61
C LEU A 178 0.75 -12.64 4.81
N GLY A 179 0.14 -13.49 3.97
CA GLY A 179 -1.07 -13.14 3.23
C GLY A 179 -2.30 -12.96 4.12
N PHE A 180 -2.36 -13.64 5.27
CA PHE A 180 -3.46 -13.49 6.20
C PHE A 180 -3.48 -12.13 6.91
N PHE A 181 -2.33 -11.54 7.14
CA PHE A 181 -2.13 -10.26 7.82
C PHE A 181 -2.11 -9.08 6.84
#